data_a2e0a771cc2a7123774c24b2df0c6fcd
#
_entry.id   a2e0a771cc2a7123774c24b2df0c6fcd
#
_cell.length_a   1.000
_cell.length_b   1.000
_cell.length_c   1.000
_cell.angle_alpha   90.00
_cell.angle_beta   90.00
_cell.angle_gamma   90.00
#
_symmetry.space_group_name_H-M   'P 1'
#
loop_
_entity.id
_entity.type
_entity.pdbx_description
1 polymer ?
#
loop_
_entity_poly.entity_id
_entity_poly.type
_entity_poly.pdbx_seq_one_letter_code
_entity_poly.pdbx_strand_id
1 'polypeptide(L)'
;MSNIQNDFISGIGNTPLIKLRAASEITGCNIYGKAEFLNPGGSVKDRAALALIKDAQERKLISKGGTVVEGTAGNTGIGLGLLGNSLGYKTIIVMNDNQTQEKKDLLRNLGAELRLVAPKPYKDDNNFVKIAARLADELRPSNNNGVIWANQFDNTANAKGHYEGTGQEIWKQTDGKVDGFVCSSGTGGTISGVSNALKEKNKDIKIYLSDPKGSALYNYIKNGELKSEGGSITEGIGSSRVTKNFGEAKIDNAYSIDDHEALPILYDLIQNEGLSLGTSCGINIAGAIRLGKELGPGKTIVTILCDRSDKYSTKMFNKKFLEEKGLPYPSWL
;
A
#
# COMPACT_ATOMS: atom_id res chain seq x y z
N MET A 1 6.75 -29.91 5.38
CA MET A 1 5.51 -29.48 4.69
C MET A 1 5.89 -29.07 3.28
N SER A 2 5.17 -29.52 2.25
CA SER A 2 5.47 -29.17 0.85
C SER A 2 5.26 -27.67 0.63
N ASN A 3 6.22 -26.99 -0.04
CA ASN A 3 6.11 -25.58 -0.46
C ASN A 3 5.30 -25.41 -1.76
N ILE A 4 4.41 -26.36 -2.06
CA ILE A 4 3.59 -26.31 -3.28
C ILE A 4 2.42 -25.35 -3.03
N GLN A 5 2.33 -24.31 -3.85
CA GLN A 5 1.17 -23.42 -3.92
C GLN A 5 0.17 -24.01 -4.93
N ASN A 6 -1.09 -24.13 -4.56
CA ASN A 6 -2.09 -24.76 -5.40
C ASN A 6 -2.64 -23.82 -6.48
N ASP A 7 -2.58 -22.51 -6.23
CA ASP A 7 -3.09 -21.47 -7.11
C ASP A 7 -2.46 -20.10 -6.79
N PHE A 8 -2.85 -19.08 -7.57
CA PHE A 8 -2.44 -17.69 -7.35
C PHE A 8 -2.80 -17.19 -5.93
N ILE A 9 -3.96 -17.55 -5.43
CA ILE A 9 -4.51 -17.05 -4.15
C ILE A 9 -3.67 -17.54 -2.98
N SER A 10 -3.28 -18.81 -2.99
CA SER A 10 -2.47 -19.43 -1.95
C SER A 10 -1.05 -18.84 -1.87
N GLY A 11 -0.60 -18.16 -2.93
CA GLY A 11 0.66 -17.44 -2.96
C GLY A 11 0.61 -16.05 -2.29
N ILE A 12 -0.57 -15.52 -1.98
CA ILE A 12 -0.70 -14.20 -1.36
C ILE A 12 -0.46 -14.30 0.15
N GLY A 13 0.43 -13.46 0.65
CA GLY A 13 0.79 -13.44 2.05
C GLY A 13 2.00 -14.31 2.38
N ASN A 14 2.23 -14.55 3.66
CA ASN A 14 3.41 -15.25 4.19
C ASN A 14 4.73 -14.71 3.64
N THR A 15 4.78 -13.43 3.30
CA THR A 15 5.97 -12.76 2.79
C THR A 15 7.07 -12.72 3.86
N PRO A 16 8.36 -12.82 3.49
CA PRO A 16 9.43 -12.79 4.48
C PRO A 16 9.64 -11.40 5.08
N LEU A 17 10.32 -11.35 6.22
CA LEU A 17 11.01 -10.16 6.72
C LEU A 17 12.42 -10.14 6.16
N ILE A 18 12.85 -9.01 5.59
CA ILE A 18 14.19 -8.77 5.10
C ILE A 18 14.86 -7.76 6.04
N LYS A 19 16.05 -8.08 6.55
CA LYS A 19 16.83 -7.14 7.34
C LYS A 19 17.41 -6.06 6.41
N LEU A 20 17.11 -4.80 6.73
CA LEU A 20 17.65 -3.63 6.03
C LEU A 20 18.99 -3.26 6.70
N ARG A 21 20.09 -3.62 6.04
CA ARG A 21 21.42 -3.56 6.63
C ARG A 21 21.83 -2.13 6.96
N ALA A 22 21.84 -1.24 5.97
CA ALA A 22 22.25 0.15 6.16
C ALA A 22 21.39 0.88 7.20
N ALA A 23 20.07 0.71 7.16
CA ALA A 23 19.16 1.28 8.14
C ALA A 23 19.42 0.74 9.55
N SER A 24 19.75 -0.54 9.67
CA SER A 24 20.08 -1.16 10.95
C SER A 24 21.41 -0.65 11.51
N GLU A 25 22.43 -0.51 10.68
CA GLU A 25 23.75 0.00 11.07
C GLU A 25 23.68 1.46 11.54
N ILE A 26 22.97 2.33 10.78
CA ILE A 26 22.79 3.76 11.12
C ILE A 26 22.13 3.96 12.49
N THR A 27 21.23 3.02 12.89
CA THR A 27 20.43 3.18 14.11
C THR A 27 20.90 2.32 15.29
N GLY A 28 21.71 1.30 15.02
CA GLY A 28 22.04 0.25 16.01
C GLY A 28 20.85 -0.66 16.35
N CYS A 29 19.77 -0.58 15.57
CA CYS A 29 18.55 -1.38 15.73
C CYS A 29 18.51 -2.56 14.76
N ASN A 30 17.60 -3.50 14.97
CA ASN A 30 17.22 -4.47 13.95
C ASN A 30 16.03 -3.91 13.16
N ILE A 31 16.29 -3.35 11.97
CA ILE A 31 15.23 -2.84 11.09
C ILE A 31 14.91 -3.88 10.03
N TYR A 32 13.65 -4.32 10.00
CA TYR A 32 13.15 -5.30 9.04
C TYR A 32 12.08 -4.70 8.14
N GLY A 33 12.15 -5.02 6.86
CA GLY A 33 11.11 -4.75 5.89
C GLY A 33 10.25 -5.99 5.60
N LYS A 34 8.95 -5.89 5.75
CA LYS A 34 8.00 -6.92 5.33
C LYS A 34 7.88 -6.90 3.82
N ALA A 35 8.37 -7.92 3.14
CA ALA A 35 8.61 -7.95 1.70
C ALA A 35 7.32 -8.16 0.88
N GLU A 36 6.40 -7.19 0.95
CA GLU A 36 5.10 -7.26 0.28
C GLU A 36 5.18 -7.21 -1.26
N PHE A 37 6.32 -6.78 -1.81
CA PHE A 37 6.61 -6.88 -3.24
C PHE A 37 6.77 -8.32 -3.76
N LEU A 38 6.87 -9.30 -2.86
CA LEU A 38 6.93 -10.73 -3.18
C LEU A 38 5.55 -11.40 -3.27
N ASN A 39 4.47 -10.69 -3.01
CA ASN A 39 3.14 -11.18 -3.35
C ASN A 39 3.04 -11.42 -4.88
N PRO A 40 2.23 -12.37 -5.35
CA PRO A 40 2.17 -12.75 -6.77
C PRO A 40 1.85 -11.61 -7.74
N GLY A 41 1.05 -10.61 -7.35
CA GLY A 41 0.77 -9.39 -8.12
C GLY A 41 1.80 -8.28 -7.89
N GLY A 42 2.84 -8.55 -7.09
CA GLY A 42 3.99 -7.69 -6.88
C GLY A 42 3.75 -6.52 -5.92
N SER A 43 2.77 -6.61 -5.01
CA SER A 43 2.56 -5.54 -4.04
C SER A 43 1.74 -5.94 -2.80
N VAL A 44 1.78 -5.07 -1.80
CA VAL A 44 0.93 -5.15 -0.59
C VAL A 44 -0.57 -5.15 -0.91
N LYS A 45 -0.98 -4.64 -2.07
CA LYS A 45 -2.39 -4.53 -2.45
C LYS A 45 -3.03 -5.86 -2.83
N ASP A 46 -2.26 -6.90 -3.09
CA ASP A 46 -2.78 -8.25 -3.30
C ASP A 46 -3.53 -8.74 -2.06
N ARG A 47 -3.03 -8.41 -0.87
CA ARG A 47 -3.71 -8.73 0.39
C ARG A 47 -5.02 -7.98 0.55
N ALA A 48 -5.02 -6.69 0.26
CA ALA A 48 -6.24 -5.88 0.31
C ALA A 48 -7.28 -6.41 -0.68
N ALA A 49 -6.89 -6.67 -1.93
CA ALA A 49 -7.77 -7.22 -2.95
C ALA A 49 -8.36 -8.58 -2.54
N LEU A 50 -7.52 -9.47 -1.98
CA LEU A 50 -7.98 -10.78 -1.49
C LEU A 50 -8.98 -10.64 -0.34
N ALA A 51 -8.70 -9.77 0.63
CA ALA A 51 -9.59 -9.57 1.77
C ALA A 51 -10.95 -9.00 1.35
N LEU A 52 -10.96 -8.03 0.43
CA LEU A 52 -12.18 -7.42 -0.11
C LEU A 52 -13.04 -8.43 -0.88
N ILE A 53 -12.41 -9.29 -1.68
CA ILE A 53 -13.13 -10.34 -2.43
C ILE A 53 -13.65 -11.42 -1.48
N LYS A 54 -12.85 -11.87 -0.50
CA LYS A 54 -13.30 -12.86 0.49
C LYS A 54 -14.48 -12.38 1.31
N ASP A 55 -14.45 -11.14 1.79
CA ASP A 55 -15.59 -10.53 2.50
C ASP A 55 -16.87 -10.56 1.64
N ALA A 56 -16.74 -10.19 0.36
CA ALA A 56 -17.87 -10.22 -0.55
C ALA A 56 -18.41 -11.63 -0.80
N GLN A 57 -17.55 -12.63 -0.89
CA GLN A 57 -17.92 -14.05 -1.03
C GLN A 57 -18.60 -14.57 0.23
N GLU A 58 -18.04 -14.33 1.42
CA GLU A 58 -18.61 -14.72 2.72
C GLU A 58 -20.01 -14.13 2.91
N ARG A 59 -20.19 -12.88 2.48
CA ARG A 59 -21.49 -12.19 2.51
C ARG A 59 -22.41 -12.55 1.35
N LYS A 60 -22.00 -13.46 0.46
CA LYS A 60 -22.77 -13.91 -0.71
C LYS A 60 -23.15 -12.76 -1.67
N LEU A 61 -22.32 -11.74 -1.78
CA LEU A 61 -22.53 -10.58 -2.65
C LEU A 61 -22.04 -10.82 -4.08
N ILE A 62 -21.19 -11.83 -4.29
CA ILE A 62 -20.61 -12.18 -5.57
C ILE A 62 -20.39 -13.69 -5.68
N SER A 63 -20.62 -14.24 -6.88
CA SER A 63 -20.33 -15.62 -7.25
C SER A 63 -19.62 -15.66 -8.61
N LYS A 64 -19.15 -16.83 -9.03
CA LYS A 64 -18.44 -17.00 -10.32
C LYS A 64 -19.25 -16.38 -11.48
N GLY A 65 -18.61 -15.56 -12.30
CA GLY A 65 -19.26 -14.76 -13.36
C GLY A 65 -19.75 -13.38 -12.89
N GLY A 66 -19.61 -13.06 -11.60
CA GLY A 66 -19.88 -11.73 -11.06
C GLY A 66 -18.85 -10.69 -11.47
N THR A 67 -19.06 -9.44 -11.07
CA THR A 67 -18.24 -8.31 -11.45
C THR A 67 -17.69 -7.56 -10.24
N VAL A 68 -16.40 -7.28 -10.24
CA VAL A 68 -15.71 -6.42 -9.25
C VAL A 68 -15.43 -5.08 -9.90
N VAL A 69 -15.89 -4.00 -9.28
CA VAL A 69 -15.66 -2.62 -9.71
C VAL A 69 -14.79 -1.91 -8.69
N GLU A 70 -13.76 -1.19 -9.13
CA GLU A 70 -12.92 -0.38 -8.23
C GLU A 70 -12.43 0.90 -8.92
N GLY A 71 -12.37 1.97 -8.13
CA GLY A 71 -11.76 3.24 -8.52
C GLY A 71 -10.28 3.27 -8.12
N THR A 72 -9.38 2.97 -9.05
CA THR A 72 -7.94 2.94 -8.77
C THR A 72 -7.10 3.09 -10.04
N ALA A 73 -5.92 3.66 -9.90
CA ALA A 73 -4.92 3.75 -10.97
C ALA A 73 -3.62 2.98 -10.62
N GLY A 74 -3.66 2.14 -9.59
CA GLY A 74 -2.44 1.52 -9.04
C GLY A 74 -2.57 0.03 -8.75
N ASN A 75 -1.76 -0.40 -7.82
CA ASN A 75 -1.58 -1.82 -7.44
C ASN A 75 -2.86 -2.57 -7.06
N THR A 76 -3.87 -1.87 -6.52
CA THR A 76 -5.16 -2.51 -6.19
C THR A 76 -5.86 -3.03 -7.43
N GLY A 77 -5.82 -2.27 -8.54
CA GLY A 77 -6.35 -2.72 -9.82
C GLY A 77 -5.64 -3.97 -10.35
N ILE A 78 -4.33 -4.05 -10.16
CA ILE A 78 -3.53 -5.24 -10.51
C ILE A 78 -3.99 -6.44 -9.68
N GLY A 79 -4.02 -6.31 -8.36
CA GLY A 79 -4.46 -7.38 -7.46
C GLY A 79 -5.88 -7.87 -7.75
N LEU A 80 -6.83 -6.95 -7.96
CA LEU A 80 -8.21 -7.29 -8.30
C LEU A 80 -8.33 -7.95 -9.68
N GLY A 81 -7.56 -7.51 -10.68
CA GLY A 81 -7.55 -8.13 -12.01
C GLY A 81 -7.05 -9.57 -11.97
N LEU A 82 -5.93 -9.82 -11.30
CA LEU A 82 -5.36 -11.16 -11.16
C LEU A 82 -6.28 -12.10 -10.37
N LEU A 83 -6.82 -11.62 -9.25
CA LEU A 83 -7.78 -12.38 -8.45
C LEU A 83 -9.09 -12.62 -9.21
N GLY A 84 -9.58 -11.62 -9.95
CA GLY A 84 -10.75 -11.75 -10.80
C GLY A 84 -10.58 -12.87 -11.80
N ASN A 85 -9.45 -12.91 -12.51
CA ASN A 85 -9.14 -13.99 -13.44
C ASN A 85 -9.08 -15.37 -12.76
N SER A 86 -8.40 -15.45 -11.60
CA SER A 86 -8.27 -16.71 -10.85
C SER A 86 -9.60 -17.25 -10.34
N LEU A 87 -10.55 -16.37 -10.00
CA LEU A 87 -11.86 -16.71 -9.43
C LEU A 87 -13.00 -16.72 -10.45
N GLY A 88 -12.74 -16.31 -11.69
CA GLY A 88 -13.73 -16.22 -12.76
C GLY A 88 -14.68 -15.02 -12.61
N TYR A 89 -14.19 -13.89 -12.10
CA TYR A 89 -14.91 -12.62 -12.03
C TYR A 89 -14.48 -11.69 -13.16
N LYS A 90 -15.38 -10.81 -13.60
CA LYS A 90 -15.03 -9.63 -14.39
C LYS A 90 -14.47 -8.56 -13.49
N THR A 91 -13.45 -7.85 -13.95
CA THR A 91 -12.89 -6.71 -13.22
C THR A 91 -13.04 -5.44 -14.05
N ILE A 92 -13.67 -4.43 -13.47
CA ILE A 92 -13.82 -3.10 -14.08
C ILE A 92 -13.06 -2.10 -13.22
N ILE A 93 -12.11 -1.40 -13.83
CA ILE A 93 -11.31 -0.37 -13.16
C ILE A 93 -11.67 1.00 -13.72
N VAL A 94 -12.12 1.88 -12.83
CA VAL A 94 -12.35 3.29 -13.12
C VAL A 94 -11.09 4.06 -12.74
N MET A 95 -10.48 4.77 -13.70
CA MET A 95 -9.25 5.52 -13.45
C MET A 95 -9.22 6.83 -14.24
N ASN A 96 -8.41 7.78 -13.75
CA ASN A 96 -8.21 9.03 -14.47
C ASN A 96 -7.50 8.80 -15.81
N ASP A 97 -7.95 9.49 -16.84
CA ASP A 97 -7.41 9.39 -18.21
C ASP A 97 -5.98 9.95 -18.37
N ASN A 98 -5.52 10.79 -17.44
CA ASN A 98 -4.17 11.34 -17.40
C ASN A 98 -3.11 10.38 -16.81
N GLN A 99 -3.47 9.13 -16.49
CA GLN A 99 -2.49 8.11 -16.10
C GLN A 99 -1.64 7.70 -17.30
N THR A 100 -0.41 7.21 -17.03
CA THR A 100 0.51 6.79 -18.08
C THR A 100 -0.07 5.63 -18.91
N GLN A 101 0.37 5.54 -20.18
CA GLN A 101 -0.10 4.48 -21.07
C GLN A 101 0.27 3.09 -20.54
N GLU A 102 1.47 2.96 -19.96
CA GLU A 102 1.95 1.70 -19.38
C GLU A 102 1.02 1.17 -18.29
N LYS A 103 0.50 2.05 -17.41
CA LYS A 103 -0.47 1.66 -16.38
C LYS A 103 -1.79 1.17 -16.96
N LYS A 104 -2.27 1.86 -18.01
CA LYS A 104 -3.50 1.46 -18.71
C LYS A 104 -3.34 0.10 -19.39
N ASP A 105 -2.23 -0.10 -20.09
CA ASP A 105 -1.96 -1.31 -20.83
C ASP A 105 -1.70 -2.49 -19.89
N LEU A 106 -1.01 -2.28 -18.78
CA LEU A 106 -0.84 -3.31 -17.75
C LEU A 106 -2.19 -3.84 -17.25
N LEU A 107 -3.13 -2.96 -16.90
CA LEU A 107 -4.45 -3.38 -16.42
C LEU A 107 -5.27 -4.09 -17.52
N ARG A 108 -5.22 -3.61 -18.78
CA ARG A 108 -5.86 -4.28 -19.92
C ARG A 108 -5.29 -5.67 -20.18
N ASN A 109 -3.96 -5.80 -20.12
CA ASN A 109 -3.27 -7.08 -20.32
C ASN A 109 -3.63 -8.10 -19.22
N LEU A 110 -4.03 -7.62 -18.04
CA LEU A 110 -4.59 -8.46 -16.97
C LEU A 110 -6.09 -8.75 -17.14
N GLY A 111 -6.69 -8.37 -18.27
CA GLY A 111 -8.10 -8.62 -18.57
C GLY A 111 -9.09 -7.67 -17.90
N ALA A 112 -8.62 -6.59 -17.28
CA ALA A 112 -9.52 -5.60 -16.69
C ALA A 112 -10.14 -4.71 -17.77
N GLU A 113 -11.45 -4.47 -17.66
CA GLU A 113 -12.14 -3.42 -18.42
C GLU A 113 -11.83 -2.06 -17.80
N LEU A 114 -11.29 -1.13 -18.60
CA LEU A 114 -10.99 0.21 -18.13
C LEU A 114 -12.08 1.21 -18.47
N ARG A 115 -12.50 1.99 -17.48
CA ARG A 115 -13.34 3.17 -17.62
C ARG A 115 -12.48 4.39 -17.32
N LEU A 116 -12.08 5.11 -18.37
CA LEU A 116 -11.27 6.31 -18.27
C LEU A 116 -12.16 7.53 -18.04
N VAL A 117 -11.81 8.35 -17.04
CA VAL A 117 -12.56 9.55 -16.65
C VAL A 117 -11.63 10.73 -16.47
N ALA A 118 -12.13 11.94 -16.63
CA ALA A 118 -11.37 13.17 -16.39
C ALA A 118 -10.93 13.24 -14.91
N PRO A 119 -9.68 13.70 -14.61
CA PRO A 119 -9.20 13.82 -13.24
C PRO A 119 -9.99 14.88 -12.47
N LYS A 120 -10.54 14.50 -11.33
CA LYS A 120 -11.31 15.36 -10.43
C LYS A 120 -10.89 15.12 -8.98
N PRO A 121 -10.88 16.17 -8.14
CA PRO A 121 -10.61 16.01 -6.71
C PRO A 121 -11.69 15.17 -6.04
N TYR A 122 -11.38 14.54 -4.90
CA TYR A 122 -12.32 13.65 -4.20
C TYR A 122 -13.65 14.30 -3.80
N LYS A 123 -13.66 15.63 -3.60
CA LYS A 123 -14.89 16.39 -3.28
C LYS A 123 -15.87 16.46 -4.46
N ASP A 124 -15.40 16.33 -5.69
CA ASP A 124 -16.24 16.33 -6.90
C ASP A 124 -16.96 14.99 -7.03
N ASP A 125 -18.24 15.01 -7.42
CA ASP A 125 -19.04 13.80 -7.62
C ASP A 125 -18.58 12.98 -8.83
N ASN A 126 -17.85 13.59 -9.75
CA ASN A 126 -17.24 12.92 -10.89
C ASN A 126 -15.81 12.44 -10.61
N ASN A 127 -15.41 12.35 -9.33
CA ASN A 127 -14.18 11.68 -8.96
C ASN A 127 -14.26 10.18 -9.29
N PHE A 128 -13.17 9.60 -9.80
CA PHE A 128 -13.13 8.22 -10.27
C PHE A 128 -13.56 7.19 -9.22
N VAL A 129 -13.33 7.44 -7.92
CA VAL A 129 -13.76 6.55 -6.83
C VAL A 129 -15.28 6.58 -6.69
N LYS A 130 -15.89 7.76 -6.76
CA LYS A 130 -17.35 7.91 -6.68
C LYS A 130 -18.06 7.40 -7.94
N ILE A 131 -17.43 7.56 -9.11
CA ILE A 131 -17.95 6.96 -10.36
C ILE A 131 -17.93 5.44 -10.26
N ALA A 132 -16.86 4.84 -9.70
CA ALA A 132 -16.79 3.39 -9.52
C ALA A 132 -17.93 2.87 -8.62
N ALA A 133 -18.25 3.58 -7.56
CA ALA A 133 -19.38 3.25 -6.70
C ALA A 133 -20.73 3.25 -7.46
N ARG A 134 -21.02 4.34 -8.17
CA ARG A 134 -22.26 4.45 -8.98
C ARG A 134 -22.31 3.40 -10.08
N LEU A 135 -21.21 3.15 -10.78
CA LEU A 135 -21.14 2.12 -11.81
C LEU A 135 -21.46 0.72 -11.26
N ALA A 136 -20.96 0.40 -10.06
CA ALA A 136 -21.29 -0.86 -9.42
C ALA A 136 -22.80 -0.97 -9.13
N ASP A 137 -23.43 0.12 -8.66
CA ASP A 137 -24.86 0.17 -8.39
C ASP A 137 -25.69 0.04 -9.68
N GLU A 138 -25.28 0.69 -10.76
CA GLU A 138 -25.93 0.62 -12.08
C GLU A 138 -25.86 -0.78 -12.70
N LEU A 139 -24.73 -1.48 -12.52
CA LEU A 139 -24.54 -2.83 -13.07
C LEU A 139 -25.21 -3.93 -12.25
N ARG A 140 -25.52 -3.67 -10.98
CA ARG A 140 -26.03 -4.71 -10.06
C ARG A 140 -27.31 -5.37 -10.53
N PRO A 141 -28.33 -4.66 -11.08
CA PRO A 141 -29.57 -5.30 -11.55
C PRO A 141 -29.39 -6.21 -12.77
N SER A 142 -28.31 -6.03 -13.55
CA SER A 142 -28.07 -6.74 -14.80
C SER A 142 -27.16 -7.97 -14.65
N ASN A 143 -26.61 -8.24 -13.46
CA ASN A 143 -25.72 -9.38 -13.23
C ASN A 143 -26.19 -10.25 -12.05
N ASN A 144 -26.83 -11.38 -12.37
CA ASN A 144 -27.36 -12.34 -11.40
C ASN A 144 -26.26 -12.98 -10.52
N ASN A 145 -24.98 -12.91 -10.93
CA ASN A 145 -23.85 -13.42 -10.16
C ASN A 145 -23.26 -12.38 -9.20
N GLY A 146 -23.87 -11.22 -9.13
CA GLY A 146 -23.50 -10.13 -8.23
C GLY A 146 -22.51 -9.14 -8.80
N VAL A 147 -22.60 -7.91 -8.35
CA VAL A 147 -21.66 -6.83 -8.65
C VAL A 147 -21.26 -6.17 -7.33
N ILE A 148 -19.97 -6.07 -7.08
CA ILE A 148 -19.44 -5.40 -5.92
C ILE A 148 -18.61 -4.18 -6.31
N TRP A 149 -18.74 -3.11 -5.55
CA TRP A 149 -17.73 -2.08 -5.43
C TRP A 149 -16.76 -2.51 -4.32
N ALA A 150 -15.50 -2.76 -4.66
CA ALA A 150 -14.51 -3.24 -3.69
C ALA A 150 -14.26 -2.22 -2.57
N ASN A 151 -14.28 -0.90 -2.90
CA ASN A 151 -14.21 0.20 -1.93
C ASN A 151 -13.01 0.09 -0.98
N GLN A 152 -11.83 -0.03 -1.54
CA GLN A 152 -10.59 -0.26 -0.78
C GLN A 152 -10.34 0.72 0.37
N PHE A 153 -10.87 1.95 0.28
CA PHE A 153 -10.65 2.99 1.27
C PHE A 153 -11.53 2.85 2.52
N ASP A 154 -12.79 2.46 2.33
CA ASP A 154 -13.80 2.51 3.39
C ASP A 154 -14.43 1.14 3.70
N ASN A 155 -14.13 0.09 2.92
CA ASN A 155 -14.45 -1.29 3.29
C ASN A 155 -13.38 -1.83 4.26
N THR A 156 -13.76 -2.01 5.52
CA THR A 156 -12.86 -2.42 6.61
C THR A 156 -12.38 -3.87 6.52
N ALA A 157 -12.91 -4.66 5.58
CA ALA A 157 -12.32 -5.95 5.23
C ALA A 157 -10.84 -5.84 4.82
N ASN A 158 -10.42 -4.70 4.24
CA ASN A 158 -9.03 -4.40 3.97
C ASN A 158 -8.19 -4.42 5.26
N ALA A 159 -8.56 -3.65 6.27
CA ALA A 159 -7.87 -3.64 7.58
C ALA A 159 -7.94 -5.02 8.27
N LYS A 160 -9.09 -5.70 8.21
CA LYS A 160 -9.26 -7.06 8.75
C LYS A 160 -8.26 -8.05 8.11
N GLY A 161 -8.08 -8.02 6.79
CA GLY A 161 -7.12 -8.89 6.11
C GLY A 161 -5.67 -8.66 6.54
N HIS A 162 -5.29 -7.41 6.84
CA HIS A 162 -3.97 -7.09 7.39
C HIS A 162 -3.84 -7.45 8.88
N TYR A 163 -4.93 -7.38 9.66
CA TYR A 163 -4.96 -7.84 11.04
C TYR A 163 -4.74 -9.35 11.14
N GLU A 164 -5.50 -10.12 10.34
CA GLU A 164 -5.46 -11.59 10.35
C GLU A 164 -4.20 -12.15 9.66
N GLY A 165 -3.63 -11.43 8.71
CA GLY A 165 -2.46 -11.84 7.92
C GLY A 165 -1.20 -11.08 8.34
N THR A 166 -0.95 -9.91 7.79
CA THR A 166 0.32 -9.17 7.89
C THR A 166 0.76 -8.95 9.34
N GLY A 167 -0.16 -8.56 10.22
CA GLY A 167 0.14 -8.31 11.63
C GLY A 167 0.53 -9.58 12.38
N GLN A 168 -0.21 -10.68 12.16
CA GLN A 168 0.11 -11.97 12.80
C GLN A 168 1.41 -12.55 12.26
N GLU A 169 1.69 -12.41 10.96
CA GLU A 169 2.94 -12.84 10.34
C GLU A 169 4.14 -12.09 10.93
N ILE A 170 4.06 -10.75 11.06
CA ILE A 170 5.11 -9.94 11.69
C ILE A 170 5.37 -10.40 13.11
N TRP A 171 4.34 -10.57 13.92
CA TRP A 171 4.47 -11.04 15.30
C TRP A 171 5.18 -12.39 15.38
N LYS A 172 4.76 -13.35 14.55
CA LYS A 172 5.34 -14.69 14.50
C LYS A 172 6.80 -14.67 14.00
N GLN A 173 7.08 -13.91 12.94
CA GLN A 173 8.41 -13.87 12.31
C GLN A 173 9.47 -13.18 13.18
N THR A 174 9.04 -12.35 14.11
CA THR A 174 9.92 -11.68 15.08
C THR A 174 9.95 -12.38 16.45
N ASP A 175 9.33 -13.56 16.58
CA ASP A 175 9.16 -14.26 17.86
C ASP A 175 8.57 -13.35 18.96
N GLY A 176 7.67 -12.45 18.57
CA GLY A 176 7.06 -11.46 19.47
C GLY A 176 7.97 -10.31 19.90
N LYS A 177 9.17 -10.22 19.34
CA LYS A 177 10.16 -9.18 19.70
C LYS A 177 10.07 -7.99 18.75
N VAL A 178 8.96 -7.25 18.81
CA VAL A 178 8.73 -6.01 18.05
C VAL A 178 8.63 -4.86 19.04
N ASP A 179 9.50 -3.85 18.92
CA ASP A 179 9.44 -2.62 19.70
C ASP A 179 8.71 -1.51 18.94
N GLY A 180 8.78 -1.52 17.61
CA GLY A 180 8.12 -0.51 16.78
C GLY A 180 7.66 -1.02 15.41
N PHE A 181 6.56 -0.46 14.94
CA PHE A 181 6.07 -0.62 13.57
C PHE A 181 5.80 0.76 12.97
N VAL A 182 6.29 0.97 11.77
CA VAL A 182 6.08 2.23 11.06
C VAL A 182 5.79 1.96 9.60
N CYS A 183 4.76 2.56 9.06
CA CYS A 183 4.49 2.56 7.62
C CYS A 183 3.67 3.76 7.19
N SER A 184 3.66 4.01 5.90
CA SER A 184 2.82 5.00 5.25
C SER A 184 1.37 4.52 5.11
N SER A 185 0.49 5.45 4.77
CA SER A 185 -0.93 5.18 4.56
C SER A 185 -1.41 5.70 3.21
N GLY A 186 -2.00 4.84 2.39
CA GLY A 186 -2.87 5.20 1.28
C GLY A 186 -4.33 4.98 1.68
N THR A 187 -4.76 3.72 1.72
CA THR A 187 -6.11 3.34 2.16
C THR A 187 -6.27 3.28 3.68
N GLY A 188 -5.18 3.14 4.41
CA GLY A 188 -5.18 2.93 5.85
C GLY A 188 -5.25 1.46 6.30
N GLY A 189 -5.58 0.54 5.39
CA GLY A 189 -5.79 -0.87 5.74
C GLY A 189 -4.59 -1.53 6.40
N THR A 190 -3.39 -1.32 5.84
CA THR A 190 -2.16 -1.94 6.37
C THR A 190 -1.82 -1.44 7.77
N ILE A 191 -1.75 -0.11 7.95
CA ILE A 191 -1.40 0.46 9.26
C ILE A 191 -2.45 0.14 10.33
N SER A 192 -3.73 0.14 9.95
CA SER A 192 -4.82 -0.23 10.85
C SER A 192 -4.75 -1.69 11.26
N GLY A 193 -4.75 -2.60 10.28
CA GLY A 193 -4.72 -4.04 10.59
C GLY A 193 -3.50 -4.45 11.40
N VAL A 194 -2.30 -4.00 11.00
CA VAL A 194 -1.05 -4.32 11.71
C VAL A 194 -1.02 -3.69 13.10
N SER A 195 -1.39 -2.41 13.24
CA SER A 195 -1.39 -1.75 14.56
C SER A 195 -2.34 -2.43 15.54
N ASN A 196 -3.54 -2.81 15.09
CA ASN A 196 -4.49 -3.52 15.93
C ASN A 196 -3.96 -4.90 16.36
N ALA A 197 -3.38 -5.67 15.43
CA ALA A 197 -2.80 -6.98 15.73
C ALA A 197 -1.62 -6.89 16.72
N LEU A 198 -0.71 -5.96 16.53
CA LEU A 198 0.46 -5.80 17.39
C LEU A 198 0.11 -5.21 18.77
N LYS A 199 -0.74 -4.19 18.81
CA LYS A 199 -1.19 -3.57 20.09
C LYS A 199 -2.03 -4.52 20.94
N GLU A 200 -2.71 -5.49 20.36
CA GLU A 200 -3.39 -6.55 21.10
C GLU A 200 -2.41 -7.47 21.82
N LYS A 201 -1.27 -7.77 21.19
CA LYS A 201 -0.21 -8.61 21.77
C LYS A 201 0.63 -7.86 22.80
N ASN A 202 0.99 -6.62 22.52
CA ASN A 202 1.78 -5.76 23.42
C ASN A 202 1.44 -4.30 23.16
N LYS A 203 0.84 -3.64 24.16
CA LYS A 203 0.42 -2.23 24.09
C LYS A 203 1.58 -1.24 24.01
N ASP A 204 2.79 -1.65 24.42
CA ASP A 204 3.97 -0.79 24.46
C ASP A 204 4.65 -0.62 23.08
N ILE A 205 4.33 -1.50 22.11
CA ILE A 205 4.85 -1.40 20.73
C ILE A 205 4.49 -0.02 20.16
N LYS A 206 5.49 0.71 19.69
CA LYS A 206 5.28 2.03 19.08
C LYS A 206 4.81 1.89 17.64
N ILE A 207 3.67 2.49 17.33
CA ILE A 207 3.06 2.49 16.00
C ILE A 207 3.11 3.91 15.44
N TYR A 208 3.92 4.12 14.41
CA TYR A 208 4.07 5.45 13.82
C TYR A 208 3.63 5.47 12.35
N LEU A 209 3.03 6.59 11.97
CA LEU A 209 2.75 6.89 10.57
C LEU A 209 3.98 7.55 9.95
N SER A 210 4.43 7.03 8.81
CA SER A 210 5.41 7.69 7.93
C SER A 210 4.66 8.31 6.77
N ASP A 211 4.48 9.63 6.77
CA ASP A 211 3.59 10.33 5.83
C ASP A 211 4.38 11.18 4.83
N PRO A 212 4.16 11.05 3.52
CA PRO A 212 4.86 11.87 2.54
C PRO A 212 4.40 13.33 2.63
N LYS A 213 5.27 14.27 2.25
CA LYS A 213 4.86 15.66 2.00
C LYS A 213 3.69 15.71 1.02
N GLY A 214 2.76 16.65 1.24
CA GLY A 214 1.53 16.76 0.44
C GLY A 214 0.35 15.92 0.94
N SER A 215 0.57 15.00 1.88
CA SER A 215 -0.50 14.33 2.62
C SER A 215 -1.01 15.20 3.79
N ALA A 216 -2.26 14.99 4.20
CA ALA A 216 -2.85 15.67 5.36
C ALA A 216 -2.80 14.83 6.65
N LEU A 217 -2.40 13.55 6.56
CA LEU A 217 -2.53 12.63 7.69
C LEU A 217 -1.49 12.91 8.80
N TYR A 218 -0.30 13.39 8.44
CA TYR A 218 0.69 13.83 9.43
C TYR A 218 0.12 14.92 10.37
N ASN A 219 -0.43 16.00 9.77
CA ASN A 219 -1.02 17.08 10.54
C ASN A 219 -2.25 16.62 11.32
N TYR A 220 -3.03 15.71 10.76
CA TYR A 220 -4.16 15.11 11.46
C TYR A 220 -3.72 14.37 12.74
N ILE A 221 -2.68 13.54 12.68
CA ILE A 221 -2.17 12.81 13.86
C ILE A 221 -1.52 13.77 14.87
N LYS A 222 -0.79 14.79 14.41
CA LYS A 222 -0.08 15.70 15.29
C LYS A 222 -0.97 16.77 15.94
N ASN A 223 -1.92 17.29 15.18
CA ASN A 223 -2.65 18.50 15.53
C ASN A 223 -4.18 18.34 15.47
N GLY A 224 -4.69 17.20 14.99
CA GLY A 224 -6.13 16.99 14.75
C GLY A 224 -6.67 17.65 13.47
N GLU A 225 -5.81 18.22 12.61
CA GLU A 225 -6.22 19.00 11.44
C GLU A 225 -5.82 18.32 10.13
N LEU A 226 -6.76 18.20 9.20
CA LEU A 226 -6.50 17.73 7.83
C LEU A 226 -5.91 18.87 6.98
N LYS A 227 -4.61 19.09 7.10
CA LYS A 227 -3.86 20.12 6.37
C LYS A 227 -2.70 19.49 5.60
N SER A 228 -2.69 19.67 4.27
CA SER A 228 -1.59 19.22 3.40
C SER A 228 -0.56 20.33 3.24
N GLU A 229 0.73 19.97 3.28
CA GLU A 229 1.86 20.90 3.10
C GLU A 229 2.91 20.26 2.19
N GLY A 230 3.38 21.03 1.19
CA GLY A 230 4.37 20.55 0.23
C GLY A 230 3.80 19.58 -0.81
N GLY A 231 4.66 18.71 -1.31
CA GLY A 231 4.31 17.69 -2.30
C GLY A 231 5.35 16.58 -2.33
N SER A 232 5.01 15.47 -2.95
CA SER A 232 5.89 14.31 -3.14
C SER A 232 5.67 13.70 -4.51
N ILE A 233 6.71 13.10 -5.08
CA ILE A 233 6.60 12.29 -6.31
C ILE A 233 6.05 10.89 -6.03
N THR A 234 5.95 10.53 -4.75
CA THR A 234 5.50 9.22 -4.31
C THR A 234 4.04 8.99 -4.67
N GLU A 235 3.73 7.78 -5.15
CA GLU A 235 2.39 7.39 -5.54
C GLU A 235 1.82 6.30 -4.60
N GLY A 236 0.49 6.22 -4.54
CA GLY A 236 -0.23 5.17 -3.82
C GLY A 236 -0.30 5.32 -2.30
N ILE A 237 0.31 6.36 -1.76
CA ILE A 237 0.27 6.74 -0.35
C ILE A 237 0.01 8.24 -0.19
N GLY A 238 -0.30 8.65 1.04
CA GLY A 238 -0.76 9.99 1.35
C GLY A 238 -2.26 10.15 1.09
N SER A 239 -2.93 10.93 1.92
CA SER A 239 -4.37 11.19 1.78
C SER A 239 -4.72 12.59 2.25
N SER A 240 -5.74 13.17 1.63
CA SER A 240 -6.36 14.43 2.04
C SER A 240 -7.55 14.23 2.99
N ARG A 241 -7.88 12.97 3.33
CA ARG A 241 -9.00 12.62 4.21
C ARG A 241 -8.65 11.42 5.11
N VAL A 242 -9.35 11.30 6.21
CA VAL A 242 -9.38 10.08 7.03
C VAL A 242 -10.34 9.10 6.37
N THR A 243 -9.82 7.94 5.93
CA THR A 243 -10.64 6.83 5.43
C THR A 243 -11.18 6.01 6.61
N LYS A 244 -12.21 5.19 6.40
CA LYS A 244 -12.68 4.29 7.47
C LYS A 244 -11.58 3.34 7.94
N ASN A 245 -10.81 2.77 7.00
CA ASN A 245 -9.68 1.92 7.37
C ASN A 245 -8.66 2.65 8.23
N PHE A 246 -8.28 3.89 7.87
CA PHE A 246 -7.29 4.66 8.64
C PHE A 246 -7.81 5.05 10.03
N GLY A 247 -9.10 5.38 10.14
CA GLY A 247 -9.74 5.77 11.40
C GLY A 247 -9.71 4.68 12.49
N GLU A 248 -9.52 3.42 12.11
CA GLU A 248 -9.41 2.30 13.05
C GLU A 248 -7.97 2.03 13.52
N ALA A 249 -6.96 2.74 12.98
CA ALA A 249 -5.57 2.52 13.28
C ALA A 249 -5.19 3.06 14.68
N LYS A 250 -4.39 2.28 15.40
CA LYS A 250 -3.84 2.66 16.72
C LYS A 250 -2.45 3.28 16.53
N ILE A 251 -2.42 4.56 16.18
CA ILE A 251 -1.20 5.31 15.87
C ILE A 251 -0.77 6.14 17.08
N ASP A 252 0.49 6.00 17.52
CA ASP A 252 1.03 6.75 18.66
C ASP A 252 1.60 8.10 18.20
N ASN A 253 2.18 8.18 16.97
CA ASN A 253 2.81 9.40 16.47
C ASN A 253 3.00 9.34 14.94
N ALA A 254 3.50 10.42 14.33
CA ALA A 254 3.74 10.51 12.90
C ALA A 254 5.03 11.26 12.57
N TYR A 255 5.64 10.90 11.43
CA TYR A 255 6.72 11.64 10.78
C TYR A 255 6.24 12.15 9.42
N SER A 256 6.57 13.39 9.10
CA SER A 256 6.47 13.91 7.74
C SER A 256 7.79 13.68 7.03
N ILE A 257 7.79 12.94 5.93
CA ILE A 257 8.98 12.54 5.18
C ILE A 257 9.02 13.28 3.84
N ASP A 258 10.19 13.80 3.51
CA ASP A 258 10.48 14.47 2.26
C ASP A 258 11.11 13.51 1.24
N ASP A 259 10.89 13.75 -0.06
CA ASP A 259 11.50 12.96 -1.13
C ASP A 259 13.04 13.07 -1.13
N HIS A 260 13.62 14.19 -0.63
CA HIS A 260 15.07 14.35 -0.46
C HIS A 260 15.66 13.38 0.57
N GLU A 261 14.86 12.93 1.53
CA GLU A 261 15.27 11.90 2.49
C GLU A 261 15.00 10.49 1.95
N ALA A 262 13.87 10.29 1.28
CA ALA A 262 13.41 8.98 0.85
C ALA A 262 14.15 8.43 -0.37
N LEU A 263 14.45 9.27 -1.38
CA LEU A 263 15.07 8.82 -2.63
C LEU A 263 16.50 8.30 -2.45
N PRO A 264 17.42 8.98 -1.72
CA PRO A 264 18.76 8.46 -1.48
C PRO A 264 18.77 7.07 -0.83
N ILE A 265 17.83 6.80 0.08
CA ILE A 265 17.68 5.49 0.72
C ILE A 265 17.39 4.41 -0.33
N LEU A 266 16.49 4.68 -1.29
CA LEU A 266 16.14 3.73 -2.34
C LEU A 266 17.32 3.45 -3.29
N TYR A 267 18.09 4.47 -3.65
CA TYR A 267 19.27 4.30 -4.49
C TYR A 267 20.40 3.54 -3.78
N ASP A 268 20.58 3.80 -2.50
CA ASP A 268 21.53 3.05 -1.66
C ASP A 268 21.15 1.56 -1.57
N LEU A 269 19.87 1.26 -1.35
CA LEU A 269 19.36 -0.12 -1.32
C LEU A 269 19.62 -0.88 -2.61
N ILE A 270 19.45 -0.22 -3.78
CA ILE A 270 19.75 -0.83 -5.08
C ILE A 270 21.23 -1.18 -5.17
N GLN A 271 22.12 -0.24 -4.85
CA GLN A 271 23.55 -0.41 -5.01
C GLN A 271 24.17 -1.35 -3.98
N ASN A 272 23.74 -1.27 -2.73
CA ASN A 272 24.44 -1.91 -1.62
C ASN A 272 23.71 -3.13 -1.05
N GLU A 273 22.39 -3.25 -1.27
CA GLU A 273 21.59 -4.37 -0.74
C GLU A 273 20.86 -5.17 -1.84
N GLY A 274 20.91 -4.72 -3.11
CA GLY A 274 20.25 -5.39 -4.23
C GLY A 274 18.71 -5.32 -4.18
N LEU A 275 18.17 -4.36 -3.42
CA LEU A 275 16.73 -4.18 -3.24
C LEU A 275 16.23 -3.02 -4.11
N SER A 276 15.52 -3.34 -5.20
CA SER A 276 14.93 -2.37 -6.12
C SER A 276 13.46 -2.15 -5.79
N LEU A 277 13.17 -1.12 -4.99
CA LEU A 277 11.88 -0.89 -4.35
C LEU A 277 11.20 0.40 -4.83
N GLY A 278 9.86 0.44 -4.76
CA GLY A 278 9.06 1.59 -5.13
C GLY A 278 9.18 2.76 -4.14
N THR A 279 8.74 3.94 -4.59
CA THR A 279 8.92 5.21 -3.86
C THR A 279 8.33 5.21 -2.45
N SER A 280 7.20 4.54 -2.23
CA SER A 280 6.59 4.42 -0.90
C SER A 280 7.46 3.66 0.11
N CYS A 281 8.35 2.78 -0.37
CA CYS A 281 9.30 2.08 0.50
C CYS A 281 10.35 3.02 1.08
N GLY A 282 10.80 4.02 0.32
CA GLY A 282 11.71 5.05 0.81
C GLY A 282 11.10 5.85 1.96
N ILE A 283 9.83 6.25 1.81
CA ILE A 283 9.08 6.91 2.88
C ILE A 283 9.01 6.02 4.14
N ASN A 284 8.69 4.74 3.96
CA ASN A 284 8.58 3.77 5.05
C ASN A 284 9.92 3.56 5.78
N ILE A 285 11.00 3.40 5.03
CA ILE A 285 12.33 3.14 5.60
C ILE A 285 12.89 4.39 6.29
N ALA A 286 12.68 5.59 5.73
CA ALA A 286 13.03 6.84 6.40
C ALA A 286 12.32 6.96 7.76
N GLY A 287 11.03 6.64 7.81
CA GLY A 287 10.29 6.58 9.07
C GLY A 287 10.85 5.54 10.04
N ALA A 288 11.26 4.37 9.55
CA ALA A 288 11.86 3.32 10.37
C ALA A 288 13.23 3.75 10.96
N ILE A 289 14.04 4.45 10.18
CA ILE A 289 15.32 5.02 10.64
C ILE A 289 15.05 6.07 11.73
N ARG A 290 14.09 6.97 11.53
CA ARG A 290 13.74 7.98 12.55
C ARG A 290 13.25 7.33 13.83
N LEU A 291 12.38 6.32 13.75
CA LEU A 291 11.88 5.59 14.91
C LEU A 291 13.02 4.83 15.62
N GLY A 292 13.96 4.24 14.86
CA GLY A 292 15.14 3.59 15.43
C GLY A 292 16.02 4.54 16.23
N LYS A 293 16.28 5.72 15.69
CA LYS A 293 17.03 6.77 16.40
C LYS A 293 16.32 7.28 17.66
N GLU A 294 14.98 7.34 17.62
CA GLU A 294 14.16 7.76 18.77
C GLU A 294 14.13 6.72 19.88
N LEU A 295 13.99 5.44 19.54
CA LEU A 295 13.91 4.34 20.50
C LEU A 295 15.29 3.91 21.08
N GLY A 296 16.37 4.24 20.35
CA GLY A 296 17.73 3.84 20.70
C GLY A 296 18.14 2.43 20.24
N PRO A 297 19.43 2.09 20.36
CA PRO A 297 19.98 0.85 19.83
C PRO A 297 19.41 -0.40 20.49
N GLY A 298 19.54 -1.54 19.79
CA GLY A 298 19.08 -2.86 20.27
C GLY A 298 17.58 -3.13 20.05
N LYS A 299 16.83 -2.17 19.52
CA LYS A 299 15.39 -2.30 19.28
C LYS A 299 15.08 -3.03 17.98
N THR A 300 13.92 -3.66 17.90
CA THR A 300 13.40 -4.30 16.69
C THR A 300 12.25 -3.48 16.10
N ILE A 301 12.45 -3.01 14.87
CA ILE A 301 11.49 -2.17 14.15
C ILE A 301 11.13 -2.85 12.84
N VAL A 302 9.84 -2.88 12.54
CA VAL A 302 9.33 -3.43 11.28
C VAL A 302 8.66 -2.34 10.46
N THR A 303 8.92 -2.37 9.15
CA THR A 303 8.23 -1.53 8.16
C THR A 303 7.76 -2.36 6.97
N ILE A 304 7.11 -1.73 5.99
CA ILE A 304 6.54 -2.40 4.80
C ILE A 304 7.35 -2.05 3.55
N LEU A 305 7.79 -3.07 2.81
CA LEU A 305 8.33 -2.94 1.46
C LEU A 305 7.19 -3.21 0.47
N CYS A 306 6.52 -2.13 0.06
CA CYS A 306 5.19 -2.19 -0.55
C CYS A 306 5.15 -2.83 -1.92
N ASP A 307 6.09 -2.45 -2.82
CA ASP A 307 6.20 -2.89 -4.20
C ASP A 307 7.60 -2.60 -4.77
N ARG A 308 7.79 -2.90 -6.07
CA ARG A 308 9.06 -2.75 -6.78
C ARG A 308 9.13 -1.43 -7.55
N SER A 309 10.36 -1.03 -7.90
CA SER A 309 10.68 0.21 -8.58
C SER A 309 10.28 0.26 -10.06
N ASP A 310 10.11 -0.90 -10.72
CA ASP A 310 9.79 -1.01 -12.14
C ASP A 310 8.53 -0.22 -12.57
N LYS A 311 7.60 -0.01 -11.64
CA LYS A 311 6.37 0.78 -11.86
C LYS A 311 6.58 2.30 -11.82
N TYR A 312 7.77 2.77 -11.48
CA TYR A 312 8.09 4.18 -11.22
C TYR A 312 9.25 4.70 -12.06
N SER A 313 9.63 3.97 -13.11
CA SER A 313 10.80 4.28 -13.96
C SER A 313 10.76 5.68 -14.56
N THR A 314 9.58 6.16 -14.96
CA THR A 314 9.39 7.50 -15.55
C THR A 314 9.61 8.67 -14.58
N LYS A 315 9.68 8.40 -13.27
CA LYS A 315 9.96 9.38 -12.23
C LYS A 315 11.30 9.11 -11.53
N MET A 316 11.38 7.97 -10.84
CA MET A 316 12.48 7.62 -9.95
C MET A 316 13.82 7.39 -10.69
N PHE A 317 13.77 6.96 -11.97
CA PHE A 317 14.93 6.74 -12.84
C PHE A 317 14.99 7.69 -14.04
N ASN A 318 14.24 8.79 -13.99
CA ASN A 318 14.27 9.82 -15.02
C ASN A 318 15.04 11.03 -14.50
N LYS A 319 16.33 11.10 -14.85
CA LYS A 319 17.23 12.18 -14.44
C LYS A 319 16.65 13.57 -14.72
N LYS A 320 16.15 13.80 -15.93
CA LYS A 320 15.58 15.10 -16.32
C LYS A 320 14.40 15.47 -15.41
N PHE A 321 13.50 14.52 -15.14
CA PHE A 321 12.37 14.76 -14.23
C PHE A 321 12.84 15.11 -12.82
N LEU A 322 13.86 14.42 -12.31
CA LEU A 322 14.40 14.66 -10.96
C LEU A 322 15.09 16.04 -10.89
N GLU A 323 15.87 16.41 -11.91
CA GLU A 323 16.50 17.74 -12.03
C GLU A 323 15.46 18.87 -12.08
N GLU A 324 14.41 18.73 -12.89
CA GLU A 324 13.30 19.69 -12.97
C GLU A 324 12.57 19.87 -11.63
N LYS A 325 12.56 18.84 -10.77
CA LYS A 325 11.97 18.86 -9.44
C LYS A 325 12.96 19.25 -8.34
N GLY A 326 14.23 19.43 -8.66
CA GLY A 326 15.29 19.68 -7.67
C GLY A 326 15.52 18.50 -6.72
N LEU A 327 15.22 17.27 -7.15
CA LEU A 327 15.31 16.07 -6.33
C LEU A 327 16.65 15.35 -6.53
N PRO A 328 17.16 14.65 -5.49
CA PRO A 328 18.42 13.91 -5.58
C PRO A 328 18.30 12.72 -6.53
N TYR A 329 19.40 12.44 -7.22
CA TYR A 329 19.58 11.25 -8.05
C TYR A 329 21.02 10.73 -7.92
N PRO A 330 21.23 9.43 -8.15
CA PRO A 330 22.56 8.84 -8.02
C PRO A 330 23.44 9.17 -9.23
N SER A 331 24.76 9.10 -9.05
CA SER A 331 25.74 9.40 -10.10
C SER A 331 25.70 8.46 -11.32
N TRP A 332 25.13 7.26 -11.13
CA TRP A 332 24.98 6.28 -12.21
C TRP A 332 23.70 6.48 -13.06
N LEU A 333 22.84 7.42 -12.74
CA LEU A 333 21.68 7.83 -13.52
C LEU A 333 22.05 9.06 -14.38
#